data_dd7bf5dbcdf8f45e46159587608dbe39
#
_entry.id   dd7bf5dbcdf8f45e46159587608dbe39
#
_cell.length_a   1.000
_cell.length_b   1.000
_cell.length_c   1.000
_cell.angle_alpha   90.00
_cell.angle_beta   90.00
_cell.angle_gamma   90.00
#
_symmetry.space_group_name_H-M   'P 1'
#
loop_
_entity.id
_entity.type
_entity.pdbx_description
1 polymer ?
#
loop_
_entity_poly.entity_id
_entity_poly.type
_entity_poly.pdbx_seq_one_letter_code
_entity_poly.pdbx_strand_id
1 'polypeptide(L)'
;LSNLEHFTKELVVEIPLRDTMLPKFPVPGGKTSAQFLYELCEVAMLEMGVTTPIYVNRLKEELAVIHEMGFDDYFLIVWDIMRHARETGIQTGAGRGSAAGSLVAYLLHITGVDPIRYNLLFERFLNRERYTMPDIDLDFPDDKREDILAYIVSKYGNQNVAQIVTFGTLGAKQVIR
;
A
#
# COMPACT_ATOMS: atom_id res chain seq x y z
N LEU A 1 -12.66 -41.64 27.20
CA LEU A 1 -11.42 -41.19 26.50
C LEU A 1 -11.42 -41.62 25.06
N SER A 2 -11.88 -42.84 24.69
CA SER A 2 -11.90 -43.35 23.31
C SER A 2 -12.77 -42.51 22.34
N ASN A 3 -13.89 -41.95 22.80
CA ASN A 3 -14.78 -41.14 21.97
C ASN A 3 -14.17 -39.75 21.64
N LEU A 4 -13.38 -39.21 22.56
CA LEU A 4 -12.64 -37.95 22.34
C LEU A 4 -11.51 -38.12 21.30
N GLU A 5 -10.80 -39.24 21.35
CA GLU A 5 -9.77 -39.58 20.37
C GLU A 5 -10.35 -39.85 18.97
N HIS A 6 -11.56 -40.39 18.90
CA HIS A 6 -12.27 -40.61 17.63
C HIS A 6 -12.70 -39.23 17.05
N PHE A 7 -13.28 -38.38 17.86
CA PHE A 7 -13.68 -37.01 17.46
C PHE A 7 -12.49 -36.16 16.98
N THR A 8 -11.36 -36.18 17.68
CA THR A 8 -10.18 -35.42 17.28
C THR A 8 -9.54 -35.90 16.00
N LYS A 9 -9.69 -37.16 15.62
CA LYS A 9 -9.20 -37.73 14.36
C LYS A 9 -10.09 -37.39 13.17
N GLU A 10 -11.38 -37.17 13.38
CA GLU A 10 -12.35 -36.82 12.31
C GLU A 10 -12.44 -35.31 12.07
N LEU A 11 -12.03 -34.49 13.04
CA LEU A 11 -12.04 -33.01 12.92
C LEU A 11 -10.70 -32.49 12.40
N VAL A 12 -10.28 -32.92 11.23
CA VAL A 12 -9.17 -32.30 10.50
C VAL A 12 -9.73 -31.12 9.72
N VAL A 13 -9.57 -29.91 10.27
CA VAL A 13 -9.86 -28.69 9.54
C VAL A 13 -8.57 -28.24 8.87
N GLU A 14 -8.45 -28.50 7.57
CA GLU A 14 -7.39 -27.88 6.76
C GLU A 14 -7.86 -26.48 6.36
N ILE A 15 -7.16 -25.45 6.83
CA ILE A 15 -7.36 -24.09 6.36
C ILE A 15 -6.49 -23.95 5.10
N PRO A 16 -7.10 -23.86 3.89
CA PRO A 16 -6.32 -23.72 2.68
C PRO A 16 -5.61 -22.35 2.71
N LEU A 17 -4.29 -22.35 2.80
CA LEU A 17 -3.48 -21.16 2.58
C LEU A 17 -3.53 -20.85 1.08
N ARG A 18 -4.15 -19.73 0.75
CA ARG A 18 -4.16 -19.22 -0.63
C ARG A 18 -2.96 -18.30 -0.83
N ASP A 19 -2.45 -18.28 -2.05
CA ASP A 19 -1.47 -17.28 -2.47
C ASP A 19 -2.06 -15.89 -2.29
N THR A 20 -1.20 -14.92 -1.99
CA THR A 20 -1.59 -13.52 -1.86
C THR A 20 -2.16 -13.02 -3.18
N MET A 21 -3.44 -12.67 -3.20
CA MET A 21 -4.09 -12.10 -4.37
C MET A 21 -4.11 -10.58 -4.25
N LEU A 22 -3.28 -9.91 -5.07
CA LEU A 22 -3.35 -8.47 -5.22
C LEU A 22 -4.42 -8.11 -6.25
N PRO A 23 -5.27 -7.11 -5.98
CA PRO A 23 -6.22 -6.62 -6.99
C PRO A 23 -5.46 -5.99 -8.15
N LYS A 24 -6.07 -6.05 -9.35
CA LYS A 24 -5.53 -5.41 -10.55
C LYS A 24 -6.04 -3.98 -10.67
N PHE A 25 -5.12 -3.06 -10.95
CA PHE A 25 -5.48 -1.68 -11.25
C PHE A 25 -5.98 -1.57 -12.70
N PRO A 26 -7.10 -0.89 -12.98
CA PRO A 26 -7.61 -0.68 -14.34
C PRO A 26 -6.75 0.36 -15.07
N VAL A 27 -5.69 -0.10 -15.74
CA VAL A 27 -4.77 0.78 -16.47
C VAL A 27 -5.42 1.27 -17.77
N PRO A 28 -5.41 2.59 -18.05
CA PRO A 28 -5.94 3.13 -19.28
C PRO A 28 -5.04 2.83 -20.50
N GLY A 29 -5.63 2.77 -21.69
CA GLY A 29 -4.89 2.74 -22.96
C GLY A 29 -4.18 1.44 -23.28
N GLY A 30 -4.52 0.31 -22.64
CA GLY A 30 -3.95 -1.00 -22.97
C GLY A 30 -2.48 -1.18 -22.54
N LYS A 31 -1.96 -0.30 -21.70
CA LYS A 31 -0.62 -0.40 -21.10
C LYS A 31 -0.59 -1.42 -19.97
N THR A 32 0.60 -1.90 -19.64
CA THR A 32 0.81 -2.68 -18.42
C THR A 32 0.86 -1.76 -17.18
N SER A 33 0.60 -2.31 -15.99
CA SER A 33 0.70 -1.56 -14.72
C SER A 33 2.11 -0.98 -14.54
N ALA A 34 3.14 -1.75 -14.88
CA ALA A 34 4.54 -1.30 -14.82
C ALA A 34 4.81 -0.09 -15.75
N GLN A 35 4.33 -0.13 -17.00
CA GLN A 35 4.48 0.97 -17.92
C GLN A 35 3.78 2.24 -17.45
N PHE A 36 2.57 2.09 -16.93
CA PHE A 36 1.81 3.22 -16.43
C PHE A 36 2.42 3.82 -15.16
N LEU A 37 2.89 2.99 -14.25
CA LEU A 37 3.59 3.42 -13.04
C LEU A 37 4.88 4.20 -13.39
N TYR A 38 5.66 3.68 -14.34
CA TYR A 38 6.86 4.35 -14.83
C TYR A 38 6.55 5.75 -15.40
N GLU A 39 5.55 5.86 -16.27
CA GLU A 39 5.13 7.13 -16.87
C GLU A 39 4.69 8.16 -15.82
N LEU A 40 3.90 7.73 -14.80
CA LEU A 40 3.50 8.61 -13.71
C LEU A 40 4.71 9.15 -12.95
N CYS A 41 5.70 8.30 -12.68
CA CYS A 41 6.92 8.71 -12.00
C CYS A 41 7.77 9.66 -12.86
N GLU A 42 7.88 9.43 -14.18
CA GLU A 42 8.61 10.34 -15.09
C GLU A 42 7.97 11.73 -15.12
N VAL A 43 6.65 11.81 -15.26
CA VAL A 43 5.92 13.07 -15.22
C VAL A 43 6.15 13.80 -13.90
N ALA A 44 5.99 13.11 -12.79
CA ALA A 44 6.20 13.67 -11.46
C ALA A 44 7.64 14.18 -11.24
N MET A 45 8.65 13.45 -11.73
CA MET A 45 10.05 13.90 -11.67
C MET A 45 10.28 15.22 -12.40
N LEU A 46 9.66 15.39 -13.58
CA LEU A 46 9.75 16.63 -14.34
C LEU A 46 9.03 17.78 -13.65
N GLU A 47 7.82 17.54 -13.14
CA GLU A 47 7.02 18.54 -12.42
C GLU A 47 7.69 18.99 -11.13
N MET A 48 8.31 18.08 -10.39
CA MET A 48 9.04 18.39 -9.15
C MET A 48 10.46 18.93 -9.39
N GLY A 49 10.98 18.88 -10.63
CA GLY A 49 12.34 19.33 -10.97
C GLY A 49 13.45 18.43 -10.39
N VAL A 50 13.15 17.16 -10.06
CA VAL A 50 14.11 16.22 -9.44
C VAL A 50 14.70 15.28 -10.49
N THR A 51 15.41 15.83 -11.48
CA THR A 51 15.89 15.11 -12.67
C THR A 51 17.40 14.80 -12.65
N THR A 52 18.07 14.95 -11.51
CA THR A 52 19.50 14.66 -11.42
C THR A 52 19.78 13.15 -11.51
N PRO A 53 21.00 12.74 -11.93
CA PRO A 53 21.33 11.31 -12.09
C PRO A 53 21.06 10.45 -10.85
N ILE A 54 21.18 11.00 -9.65
CA ILE A 54 20.92 10.27 -8.41
C ILE A 54 19.44 9.87 -8.30
N TYR A 55 18.52 10.77 -8.64
CA TYR A 55 17.07 10.47 -8.64
C TYR A 55 16.71 9.48 -9.75
N VAL A 56 17.26 9.68 -10.95
CA VAL A 56 16.99 8.79 -12.10
C VAL A 56 17.45 7.36 -11.82
N ASN A 57 18.64 7.19 -11.26
CA ASN A 57 19.15 5.86 -10.92
C ASN A 57 18.33 5.20 -9.82
N ARG A 58 18.03 5.94 -8.75
CA ARG A 58 17.19 5.45 -7.65
C ARG A 58 15.80 5.05 -8.13
N LEU A 59 15.16 5.85 -9.00
CA LEU A 59 13.86 5.50 -9.58
C LEU A 59 13.91 4.19 -10.35
N LYS A 60 14.93 4.00 -11.19
CA LYS A 60 15.11 2.76 -11.96
C LYS A 60 15.28 1.53 -11.05
N GLU A 61 16.07 1.67 -10.00
CA GLU A 61 16.30 0.60 -9.02
C GLU A 61 15.01 0.24 -8.28
N GLU A 62 14.27 1.23 -7.79
CA GLU A 62 13.01 1.00 -7.07
C GLU A 62 11.94 0.37 -7.96
N LEU A 63 11.75 0.90 -9.17
CA LEU A 63 10.77 0.34 -10.11
C LEU A 63 11.11 -1.09 -10.53
N ALA A 64 12.40 -1.41 -10.68
CA ALA A 64 12.82 -2.79 -10.97
C ALA A 64 12.44 -3.74 -9.83
N VAL A 65 12.66 -3.34 -8.57
CA VAL A 65 12.27 -4.14 -7.39
C VAL A 65 10.76 -4.27 -7.28
N ILE A 66 10.01 -3.16 -7.42
CA ILE A 66 8.54 -3.15 -7.35
C ILE A 66 7.96 -4.09 -8.40
N HIS A 67 8.46 -4.04 -9.64
CA HIS A 67 8.01 -4.88 -10.74
C HIS A 67 8.35 -6.36 -10.51
N GLU A 68 9.58 -6.67 -10.12
CA GLU A 68 10.04 -8.04 -9.84
C GLU A 68 9.22 -8.69 -8.71
N MET A 69 8.86 -7.92 -7.69
CA MET A 69 8.01 -8.36 -6.59
C MET A 69 6.50 -8.37 -6.91
N GLY A 70 6.08 -7.87 -8.10
CA GLY A 70 4.69 -7.86 -8.56
C GLY A 70 3.80 -6.82 -7.87
N PHE A 71 4.36 -5.71 -7.39
CA PHE A 71 3.63 -4.68 -6.63
C PHE A 71 3.24 -3.44 -7.44
N ASP A 72 3.38 -3.45 -8.77
CA ASP A 72 3.00 -2.33 -9.64
C ASP A 72 1.54 -1.90 -9.41
N ASP A 73 0.61 -2.87 -9.43
CA ASP A 73 -0.82 -2.62 -9.19
C ASP A 73 -1.09 -2.05 -7.79
N TYR A 74 -0.37 -2.52 -6.78
CA TYR A 74 -0.49 -2.02 -5.41
C TYR A 74 -0.16 -0.54 -5.31
N PHE A 75 0.98 -0.12 -5.88
CA PHE A 75 1.37 1.29 -5.92
C PHE A 75 0.36 2.15 -6.68
N LEU A 76 -0.19 1.65 -7.79
CA LEU A 76 -1.20 2.35 -8.56
C LEU A 76 -2.52 2.53 -7.81
N ILE A 77 -2.95 1.53 -7.03
CA ILE A 77 -4.13 1.62 -6.18
C ILE A 77 -3.93 2.66 -5.09
N VAL A 78 -2.79 2.64 -4.41
CA VAL A 78 -2.48 3.61 -3.36
C VAL A 78 -2.38 5.03 -3.93
N TRP A 79 -1.69 5.20 -5.07
CA TRP A 79 -1.64 6.47 -5.81
C TRP A 79 -3.03 7.00 -6.15
N ASP A 80 -3.92 6.15 -6.63
CA ASP A 80 -5.26 6.54 -7.02
C ASP A 80 -6.09 7.04 -5.84
N ILE A 81 -5.98 6.39 -4.68
CA ILE A 81 -6.63 6.83 -3.44
C ILE A 81 -6.10 8.22 -3.04
N MET A 82 -4.78 8.39 -3.05
CA MET A 82 -4.15 9.66 -2.71
C MET A 82 -4.47 10.76 -3.72
N ARG A 83 -4.54 10.43 -5.01
CA ARG A 83 -4.98 11.35 -6.06
C ARG A 83 -6.41 11.81 -5.82
N HIS A 84 -7.33 10.88 -5.56
CA HIS A 84 -8.72 11.21 -5.26
C HIS A 84 -8.83 12.14 -4.05
N ALA A 85 -8.12 11.87 -2.98
CA ALA A 85 -8.11 12.74 -1.81
C ALA A 85 -7.68 14.16 -2.15
N ARG A 86 -6.60 14.33 -2.93
CA ARG A 86 -6.12 15.65 -3.37
C ARG A 86 -7.14 16.37 -4.28
N GLU A 87 -7.71 15.67 -5.25
CA GLU A 87 -8.70 16.23 -6.19
C GLU A 87 -9.98 16.68 -5.49
N THR A 88 -10.34 16.02 -4.38
CA THR A 88 -11.51 16.38 -3.55
C THR A 88 -11.19 17.31 -2.39
N GLY A 89 -9.94 17.77 -2.28
CA GLY A 89 -9.50 18.69 -1.23
C GLY A 89 -9.40 18.07 0.17
N ILE A 90 -9.35 16.73 0.25
CA ILE A 90 -9.13 16.02 1.51
C ILE A 90 -7.63 16.08 1.84
N GLN A 91 -7.30 16.63 3.01
CA GLN A 91 -5.93 16.68 3.47
C GLN A 91 -5.43 15.28 3.82
N THR A 92 -4.18 15.01 3.45
CA THR A 92 -3.52 13.72 3.74
C THR A 92 -2.30 13.95 4.61
N GLY A 93 -1.96 12.96 5.43
CA GLY A 93 -0.71 12.96 6.18
C GLY A 93 0.52 12.97 5.27
N ALA A 94 1.65 13.40 5.79
CA ALA A 94 2.93 13.40 5.06
C ALA A 94 3.49 11.99 4.78
N GLY A 95 2.77 10.96 5.21
CA GLY A 95 3.23 9.58 5.21
C GLY A 95 4.07 9.24 6.44
N ARG A 96 4.10 7.96 6.78
CA ARG A 96 4.82 7.43 7.94
C ARG A 96 5.36 6.02 7.65
N GLY A 97 6.09 5.47 8.59
CA GLY A 97 6.63 4.11 8.47
C GLY A 97 7.75 3.99 7.43
N SER A 98 7.92 2.79 6.91
CA SER A 98 8.99 2.46 5.96
C SER A 98 8.78 3.02 4.56
N ALA A 99 7.53 3.31 4.17
CA ALA A 99 7.19 3.86 2.85
C ALA A 99 7.86 5.21 2.56
N ALA A 100 8.23 5.98 3.60
CA ALA A 100 9.00 7.22 3.46
C ALA A 100 10.38 7.01 2.82
N GLY A 101 10.89 5.77 2.80
CA GLY A 101 12.14 5.41 2.12
C GLY A 101 12.02 5.21 0.61
N SER A 102 10.80 5.26 0.04
CA SER A 102 10.56 5.05 -1.39
C SER A 102 10.46 6.37 -2.17
N LEU A 103 11.30 6.51 -3.19
CA LEU A 103 11.22 7.61 -4.15
C LEU A 103 9.95 7.52 -5.01
N VAL A 104 9.53 6.31 -5.39
CA VAL A 104 8.26 6.09 -6.10
C VAL A 104 7.09 6.59 -5.26
N ALA A 105 7.04 6.28 -3.97
CA ALA A 105 5.98 6.77 -3.09
C ALA A 105 6.01 8.31 -2.94
N TYR A 106 7.19 8.93 -2.93
CA TYR A 106 7.35 10.39 -2.92
C TYR A 106 6.85 11.03 -4.22
N LEU A 107 7.27 10.52 -5.38
CA LEU A 107 6.86 11.02 -6.70
C LEU A 107 5.35 10.89 -6.93
N LEU A 108 4.74 9.83 -6.44
CA LEU A 108 3.28 9.61 -6.51
C LEU A 108 2.50 10.41 -5.45
N HIS A 109 3.17 11.25 -4.65
CA HIS A 109 2.58 11.99 -3.55
C HIS A 109 1.87 11.11 -2.50
N ILE A 110 2.33 9.87 -2.35
CA ILE A 110 1.92 8.98 -1.27
C ILE A 110 2.60 9.39 0.03
N THR A 111 3.87 9.83 -0.07
CA THR A 111 4.61 10.42 1.05
C THR A 111 5.07 11.83 0.68
N GLY A 112 5.21 12.69 1.68
CA GLY A 112 5.72 14.06 1.52
C GLY A 112 7.21 14.21 1.83
N VAL A 113 7.92 13.10 2.04
CA VAL A 113 9.33 13.09 2.44
C VAL A 113 10.20 12.65 1.28
N ASP A 114 11.15 13.49 0.87
CA ASP A 114 12.13 13.16 -0.16
C ASP A 114 13.20 12.19 0.41
N PRO A 115 13.21 10.91 -0.01
CA PRO A 115 14.10 9.91 0.54
C PRO A 115 15.56 10.14 0.17
N ILE A 116 15.84 10.82 -0.94
CA ILE A 116 17.22 11.13 -1.37
C ILE A 116 17.80 12.24 -0.47
N ARG A 117 17.03 13.30 -0.27
CA ARG A 117 17.43 14.43 0.57
C ARG A 117 17.74 14.02 2.00
N TYR A 118 16.98 13.08 2.54
CA TYR A 118 17.13 12.58 3.92
C TYR A 118 17.90 11.26 4.02
N ASN A 119 18.49 10.80 2.92
CA ASN A 119 19.28 9.56 2.85
C ASN A 119 18.55 8.35 3.44
N LEU A 120 17.28 8.17 3.07
CA LEU A 120 16.45 7.07 3.51
C LEU A 120 16.65 5.85 2.60
N LEU A 121 16.68 4.66 3.20
CA LEU A 121 16.94 3.41 2.51
C LEU A 121 15.63 2.76 2.04
N PHE A 122 15.55 2.46 0.74
CA PHE A 122 14.41 1.75 0.14
C PHE A 122 14.31 0.30 0.62
N GLU A 123 15.43 -0.34 0.89
CA GLU A 123 15.49 -1.72 1.35
C GLU A 123 14.83 -1.96 2.71
N ARG A 124 14.60 -0.89 3.47
CA ARG A 124 13.79 -0.95 4.70
C ARG A 124 12.30 -1.06 4.43
N PHE A 125 11.87 -0.64 3.26
CA PHE A 125 10.48 -0.71 2.82
C PHE A 125 10.23 -1.97 1.98
N LEU A 126 11.01 -2.17 0.89
CA LEU A 126 10.95 -3.36 0.06
C LEU A 126 12.34 -3.95 -0.11
N ASN A 127 12.47 -5.26 0.09
CA ASN A 127 13.73 -5.98 -0.04
C ASN A 127 13.50 -7.30 -0.77
N ARG A 128 14.28 -7.56 -1.84
CA ARG A 128 14.26 -8.80 -2.62
C ARG A 128 14.53 -10.06 -1.80
N GLU A 129 15.40 -9.94 -0.79
CA GLU A 129 15.78 -11.06 0.07
C GLU A 129 14.68 -11.45 1.06
N ARG A 130 13.75 -10.53 1.33
CA ARG A 130 12.63 -10.72 2.23
C ARG A 130 11.32 -10.41 1.52
N TYR A 131 10.69 -11.46 0.97
CA TYR A 131 9.37 -11.29 0.36
C TYR A 131 8.33 -11.01 1.46
N THR A 132 8.04 -9.75 1.66
CA THR A 132 6.95 -9.27 2.51
C THR A 132 6.09 -8.32 1.71
N MET A 133 4.77 -8.40 1.89
CA MET A 133 3.89 -7.40 1.29
C MET A 133 4.24 -6.00 1.80
N PRO A 134 4.26 -5.01 0.89
CA PRO A 134 4.41 -3.62 1.31
C PRO A 134 3.24 -3.20 2.18
N ASP A 135 3.53 -2.44 3.22
CA ASP A 135 2.54 -1.84 4.11
C ASP A 135 2.69 -0.31 4.03
N ILE A 136 1.73 0.33 3.37
CA ILE A 136 1.69 1.78 3.24
C ILE A 136 0.55 2.31 4.09
N ASP A 137 0.90 3.01 5.14
CA ASP A 137 -0.04 3.69 6.01
C ASP A 137 -0.50 5.01 5.39
N LEU A 138 -1.81 5.17 5.22
CA LEU A 138 -2.43 6.40 4.75
C LEU A 138 -3.23 7.05 5.88
N ASP A 139 -2.92 8.31 6.18
CA ASP A 139 -3.60 9.07 7.21
C ASP A 139 -4.56 10.08 6.58
N PHE A 140 -5.84 10.01 6.98
CA PHE A 140 -6.90 10.93 6.58
C PHE A 140 -7.60 11.52 7.81
N PRO A 141 -8.20 12.71 7.71
CA PRO A 141 -9.05 13.26 8.76
C PRO A 141 -10.22 12.32 9.09
N ASP A 142 -10.56 12.19 10.36
CA ASP A 142 -11.61 11.27 10.82
C ASP A 142 -12.96 11.55 10.15
N ASP A 143 -13.29 12.83 9.96
CA ASP A 143 -14.54 13.27 9.31
C ASP A 143 -14.57 12.98 7.79
N LYS A 144 -13.43 12.62 7.19
CA LYS A 144 -13.27 12.31 5.75
C LYS A 144 -13.00 10.83 5.46
N ARG A 145 -12.81 10.02 6.49
CA ARG A 145 -12.53 8.60 6.35
C ARG A 145 -13.60 7.85 5.58
N GLU A 146 -14.87 8.13 5.88
CA GLU A 146 -16.00 7.49 5.21
C GLU A 146 -16.11 7.89 3.73
N ASP A 147 -15.78 9.13 3.37
CA ASP A 147 -15.75 9.61 1.99
C ASP A 147 -14.71 8.81 1.16
N ILE A 148 -13.53 8.58 1.72
CA ILE A 148 -12.48 7.76 1.09
C ILE A 148 -12.90 6.30 0.97
N LEU A 149 -13.49 5.71 2.00
CA LEU A 149 -13.99 4.34 1.95
C LEU A 149 -15.08 4.17 0.88
N ALA A 150 -16.02 5.12 0.81
CA ALA A 150 -17.05 5.14 -0.22
C ALA A 150 -16.47 5.19 -1.64
N TYR A 151 -15.43 6.01 -1.86
CA TYR A 151 -14.71 6.05 -3.14
C TYR A 151 -14.07 4.69 -3.48
N ILE A 152 -13.35 4.08 -2.54
CA ILE A 152 -12.68 2.80 -2.74
C ILE A 152 -13.70 1.71 -3.09
N VAL A 153 -14.80 1.63 -2.32
CA VAL A 153 -15.89 0.67 -2.56
C VAL A 153 -16.56 0.90 -3.92
N SER A 154 -16.82 2.16 -4.28
CA SER A 154 -17.43 2.52 -5.57
C SER A 154 -16.53 2.13 -6.75
N LYS A 155 -15.23 2.34 -6.63
CA LYS A 155 -14.27 2.10 -7.72
C LYS A 155 -13.85 0.64 -7.87
N TYR A 156 -13.55 -0.01 -6.75
CA TYR A 156 -13.00 -1.37 -6.75
C TYR A 156 -14.05 -2.46 -6.45
N GLY A 157 -15.25 -2.08 -6.08
CA GLY A 157 -16.36 -2.98 -5.79
C GLY A 157 -16.42 -3.44 -4.33
N ASN A 158 -17.63 -3.55 -3.79
CA ASN A 158 -17.87 -3.92 -2.39
C ASN A 158 -17.33 -5.30 -1.99
N GLN A 159 -17.17 -6.22 -2.96
CA GLN A 159 -16.63 -7.55 -2.70
C GLN A 159 -15.09 -7.57 -2.57
N ASN A 160 -14.42 -6.51 -2.99
CA ASN A 160 -12.97 -6.39 -2.99
C ASN A 160 -12.44 -5.47 -1.87
N VAL A 161 -13.34 -4.93 -1.06
CA VAL A 161 -13.01 -4.00 0.03
C VAL A 161 -13.57 -4.53 1.33
N ALA A 162 -12.73 -4.68 2.34
CA ALA A 162 -13.14 -5.10 3.67
C ALA A 162 -12.40 -4.29 4.73
N GLN A 163 -13.12 -3.95 5.80
CA GLN A 163 -12.50 -3.40 7.00
C GLN A 163 -12.07 -4.56 7.91
N ILE A 164 -10.88 -4.44 8.48
CA ILE A 164 -10.40 -5.40 9.47
C ILE A 164 -11.11 -5.12 10.79
N VAL A 165 -11.80 -6.13 11.31
CA VAL A 165 -12.43 -6.07 12.64
C VAL A 165 -11.34 -6.23 13.70
N THR A 166 -11.17 -5.21 14.53
CA THR A 166 -10.26 -5.27 15.68
C THR A 166 -11.05 -5.45 16.97
N PHE A 167 -10.64 -6.41 17.80
CA PHE A 167 -11.21 -6.63 19.13
C PHE A 167 -10.28 -6.00 20.17
N GLY A 168 -10.77 -5.04 20.93
CA GLY A 168 -10.08 -4.44 22.06
C GLY A 168 -10.68 -4.92 23.37
N THR A 169 -9.84 -5.28 24.34
CA THR A 169 -10.26 -5.50 25.74
C THR A 169 -9.90 -4.28 26.57
N LEU A 170 -10.88 -3.71 27.26
CA LEU A 170 -10.62 -2.68 28.25
C LEU A 170 -10.11 -3.35 29.54
N GLY A 171 -8.87 -3.07 29.92
CA GLY A 171 -8.35 -3.49 31.21
C GLY A 171 -9.07 -2.75 32.36
N ALA A 172 -9.17 -3.38 33.55
CA ALA A 172 -9.87 -2.83 34.71
C ALA A 172 -9.51 -1.37 35.03
N LYS A 173 -8.25 -0.98 34.84
CA LYS A 173 -7.77 0.40 35.04
C LYS A 173 -8.33 1.42 34.06
N GLN A 174 -8.73 0.99 32.85
CA GLN A 174 -9.34 1.85 31.84
C GLN A 174 -10.85 1.98 32.02
N VAL A 175 -11.49 0.96 32.63
CA VAL A 175 -12.93 0.96 32.89
C VAL A 175 -13.30 1.85 34.09
N ILE A 176 -12.35 2.08 35.02
CA ILE A 176 -12.58 2.87 36.24
C ILE A 176 -12.29 4.37 36.02
N ARG A 177 -11.77 4.77 34.88
CA ARG A 177 -11.58 6.17 34.51
C ARG A 177 -12.73 6.68 33.61
#